data_0fe1b47aa40c2c53cd5a97f9a7b1a0cd
#
_entry.id   0fe1b47aa40c2c53cd5a97f9a7b1a0cd
#
_cell.length_a   1.000
_cell.length_b   1.000
_cell.length_c   1.000
_cell.angle_alpha   90.00
_cell.angle_beta   90.00
_cell.angle_gamma   90.00
#
_symmetry.space_group_name_H-M   'P 1'
#
loop_
_entity.id
_entity.type
_entity.pdbx_description
1 polymer ?
#
loop_
_entity_poly.entity_id
_entity_poly.type
_entity_poly.pdbx_seq_one_letter_code
_entity_poly.pdbx_strand_id
1 'polypeptide(L)'
;MALSRVRLFQPHGEGTLLLPQASRLVELPYSSFDDDDADDDGHSLPRLSAEQDPGVWYPGPPKVSPFSHCVRYLAFLWNLLFLLLGLLILAVGVWGLLAKNPLPGGERGVPLGSDPMLLFVLAGLAASAVSLAGCLGTFRASPCLLRFFLGAVLAFGGLELLGGLLLLLARRRLRDVLRDLLLLCLLRYQEDPDLQFLVDEVQRSLQCCGLESYRDWESNLYFNCSAPGAQACGVPASCCQDPLENGSVPNAQCGFGVLGLAAAAAGAVVHLGGCGAALGSWLRGQAGAIAAGATALVLVEAVGALMALRVLRDITAVRVWE
;
A
#
# COMPACT_ATOMS: atom_id res chain seq x y z
N MET A 1 -51.45 2.91 10.14
CA MET A 1 -51.81 2.83 11.57
C MET A 1 -50.49 2.81 12.36
N ALA A 2 -50.13 3.66 13.19
CA ALA A 2 -50.58 4.75 13.93
C ALA A 2 -49.39 5.68 14.23
N LEU A 3 -49.62 6.94 14.08
CA LEU A 3 -48.79 8.06 14.59
C LEU A 3 -48.76 8.04 16.11
N SER A 4 -47.62 8.39 16.70
CA SER A 4 -47.61 8.98 18.05
C SER A 4 -46.55 10.06 18.15
N ARG A 5 -47.06 11.30 18.25
CA ARG A 5 -46.39 12.50 18.71
C ARG A 5 -46.07 12.39 20.20
N VAL A 6 -44.93 12.88 20.66
CA VAL A 6 -44.75 13.31 22.04
C VAL A 6 -44.04 14.66 22.06
N ARG A 7 -44.63 15.52 22.85
CA ARG A 7 -44.59 16.94 23.04
C ARG A 7 -43.30 17.43 23.70
N LEU A 8 -43.01 18.68 23.41
CA LEU A 8 -42.17 19.62 24.18
C LEU A 8 -42.48 19.61 25.69
N PHE A 9 -41.41 19.70 26.47
CA PHE A 9 -41.44 20.25 27.80
C PHE A 9 -40.27 21.23 28.00
N GLN A 10 -40.62 22.48 28.28
CA GLN A 10 -39.75 23.52 28.74
C GLN A 10 -39.99 23.66 30.23
N PRO A 11 -38.98 23.88 31.06
CA PRO A 11 -39.15 24.77 32.19
C PRO A 11 -38.10 25.86 32.25
N HIS A 12 -38.60 27.02 32.68
CA HIS A 12 -37.89 28.20 33.12
C HIS A 12 -36.92 27.90 34.29
N GLY A 13 -35.78 28.62 34.30
CA GLY A 13 -34.89 28.71 35.43
C GLY A 13 -33.75 29.66 35.13
N GLU A 14 -33.83 30.88 35.66
CA GLU A 14 -32.82 31.94 35.61
C GLU A 14 -31.51 31.47 36.26
N GLY A 15 -30.40 31.72 35.57
CA GLY A 15 -29.06 31.55 36.09
C GLY A 15 -28.08 32.34 35.22
N THR A 16 -27.83 33.59 35.60
CA THR A 16 -26.83 34.46 35.00
C THR A 16 -25.43 33.87 35.09
N LEU A 17 -24.89 33.41 33.97
CA LEU A 17 -23.47 33.13 33.83
C LEU A 17 -22.89 34.08 32.79
N LEU A 18 -21.99 34.94 33.26
CA LEU A 18 -21.22 35.89 32.46
C LEU A 18 -20.33 35.12 31.48
N LEU A 19 -20.69 35.12 30.22
CA LEU A 19 -19.82 34.72 29.13
C LEU A 19 -18.99 35.91 28.65
N PRO A 20 -17.69 35.76 28.36
CA PRO A 20 -16.89 36.83 27.80
C PRO A 20 -17.37 37.17 26.38
N GLN A 21 -17.48 38.47 26.14
CA GLN A 21 -17.92 39.08 24.89
C GLN A 21 -17.15 38.52 23.68
N ALA A 22 -17.88 37.92 22.75
CA ALA A 22 -17.41 37.66 21.40
C ALA A 22 -17.10 39.00 20.71
N SER A 23 -15.87 39.16 20.27
CA SER A 23 -15.38 40.26 19.45
C SER A 23 -16.27 40.44 18.22
N ARG A 24 -16.78 41.65 18.04
CA ARG A 24 -17.54 42.10 16.85
C ARG A 24 -16.69 41.89 15.61
N LEU A 25 -17.20 41.11 14.69
CA LEU A 25 -16.78 41.14 13.32
C LEU A 25 -17.11 42.53 12.76
N VAL A 26 -16.09 43.31 12.45
CA VAL A 26 -16.23 44.52 11.65
C VAL A 26 -16.38 44.06 10.20
N GLU A 27 -17.62 44.16 9.69
CA GLU A 27 -17.85 44.04 8.26
C GLU A 27 -17.25 45.24 7.54
N LEU A 28 -16.21 45.01 6.76
CA LEU A 28 -15.68 46.01 5.84
C LEU A 28 -16.63 46.08 4.63
N PRO A 29 -17.04 47.27 4.18
CA PRO A 29 -17.88 47.39 2.99
C PRO A 29 -17.09 46.97 1.76
N TYR A 30 -17.65 46.01 1.04
CA TYR A 30 -17.23 45.58 -0.30
C TYR A 30 -17.51 46.73 -1.28
N SER A 31 -16.45 47.39 -1.76
CA SER A 31 -16.53 48.30 -2.90
C SER A 31 -16.37 47.50 -4.19
N SER A 32 -17.43 47.41 -4.97
CA SER A 32 -17.41 46.97 -6.35
C SER A 32 -16.50 47.92 -7.15
N PHE A 33 -15.50 47.37 -7.81
CA PHE A 33 -14.74 48.01 -8.85
C PHE A 33 -15.50 47.80 -10.17
N ASP A 34 -16.13 48.84 -10.66
CA ASP A 34 -16.54 48.94 -12.05
C ASP A 34 -15.35 49.41 -12.86
N ASP A 35 -15.03 48.67 -13.92
CA ASP A 35 -14.09 49.07 -14.98
C ASP A 35 -14.75 50.17 -15.80
N ASP A 36 -14.12 51.36 -15.87
CA ASP A 36 -14.25 52.26 -16.99
C ASP A 36 -13.00 53.10 -17.20
N ASP A 37 -12.70 53.27 -18.45
CA ASP A 37 -11.51 53.75 -19.15
C ASP A 37 -11.07 55.19 -18.84
N ALA A 38 -9.77 55.40 -19.11
CA ALA A 38 -9.09 56.50 -19.79
C ALA A 38 -8.67 57.75 -18.99
N ASP A 39 -7.47 58.11 -19.31
CA ASP A 39 -6.77 59.39 -19.43
C ASP A 39 -5.93 59.92 -18.26
N ASP A 40 -4.66 59.80 -18.54
CA ASP A 40 -3.50 60.65 -18.32
C ASP A 40 -3.80 62.03 -17.68
N ASP A 41 -3.27 62.21 -16.44
CA ASP A 41 -2.64 63.46 -16.03
C ASP A 41 -1.90 63.25 -14.68
N GLY A 42 -0.62 63.58 -14.67
CA GLY A 42 0.28 63.47 -13.57
C GLY A 42 -0.05 64.36 -12.38
N HIS A 43 -0.62 63.73 -11.33
CA HIS A 43 -0.56 64.28 -9.99
C HIS A 43 -0.10 63.21 -9.00
N SER A 44 1.15 63.40 -8.54
CA SER A 44 1.72 62.69 -7.40
C SER A 44 0.83 62.84 -6.18
N LEU A 45 0.04 61.80 -5.87
CA LEU A 45 -0.66 61.64 -4.62
C LEU A 45 0.36 61.51 -3.47
N PRO A 46 0.24 62.26 -2.40
CA PRO A 46 1.12 62.11 -1.24
C PRO A 46 0.89 60.72 -0.67
N ARG A 47 1.97 59.96 -0.55
CA ARG A 47 2.03 58.69 0.15
C ARG A 47 1.51 59.00 1.58
N LEU A 48 0.28 58.58 1.90
CA LEU A 48 -0.22 58.54 3.27
C LEU A 48 0.72 57.59 4.05
N SER A 49 1.69 58.19 4.73
CA SER A 49 2.41 57.54 5.80
C SER A 49 1.34 57.13 6.83
N ALA A 50 1.08 55.83 6.92
CA ALA A 50 0.23 55.27 7.98
C ALA A 50 0.86 55.72 9.30
N GLU A 51 0.21 56.67 9.94
CA GLU A 51 0.49 57.13 11.28
C GLU A 51 0.36 55.92 12.21
N GLN A 52 1.50 55.34 12.55
CA GLN A 52 1.57 54.26 13.52
C GLN A 52 1.21 54.82 14.88
N ASP A 53 0.05 54.44 15.38
CA ASP A 53 -0.40 54.68 16.72
C ASP A 53 0.65 54.15 17.73
N PRO A 54 1.34 55.00 18.51
CA PRO A 54 2.53 54.60 19.30
C PRO A 54 2.20 53.76 20.55
N GLY A 55 1.07 53.09 20.59
CA GLY A 55 0.62 52.27 21.71
C GLY A 55 0.22 50.83 21.39
N VAL A 56 0.11 50.43 20.11
CA VAL A 56 -0.31 49.08 19.74
C VAL A 56 0.89 48.27 19.28
N TRP A 57 1.34 47.36 20.12
CA TRP A 57 2.39 46.42 19.79
C TRP A 57 1.82 45.36 18.84
N TYR A 58 2.03 45.50 17.54
CA TYR A 58 1.73 44.45 16.58
C TYR A 58 2.90 43.43 16.59
N PRO A 59 2.68 42.21 17.06
CA PRO A 59 3.72 41.20 16.92
C PRO A 59 4.02 41.04 15.44
N GLY A 60 5.26 41.28 15.03
CA GLY A 60 5.69 41.13 13.65
C GLY A 60 5.51 39.69 13.16
N PRO A 61 5.53 39.47 11.82
CA PRO A 61 5.34 38.13 11.26
C PRO A 61 6.32 37.15 11.91
N PRO A 62 5.87 35.92 12.21
CA PRO A 62 6.72 34.93 12.85
C PRO A 62 7.96 34.69 12.00
N LYS A 63 9.14 34.94 12.57
CA LYS A 63 10.43 34.70 11.90
C LYS A 63 10.52 33.20 11.63
N VAL A 64 10.48 32.78 10.36
CA VAL A 64 10.69 31.40 9.96
C VAL A 64 12.09 30.97 10.39
N SER A 65 12.18 30.05 11.33
CA SER A 65 13.44 29.52 11.86
C SER A 65 14.24 28.83 10.74
N PRO A 66 15.59 28.93 10.71
CA PRO A 66 16.41 28.16 9.75
C PRO A 66 16.17 26.65 9.87
N PHE A 67 15.77 26.17 11.02
CA PHE A 67 15.34 24.78 11.25
C PHE A 67 14.11 24.39 10.41
N SER A 68 13.15 25.31 10.23
CA SER A 68 11.96 25.06 9.39
C SER A 68 12.33 24.84 7.92
N HIS A 69 13.30 25.61 7.39
CA HIS A 69 13.81 25.40 6.04
C HIS A 69 14.49 24.03 5.90
N CYS A 70 15.27 23.62 6.88
CA CYS A 70 15.93 22.29 6.89
C CYS A 70 14.89 21.16 6.89
N VAL A 71 13.86 21.23 7.75
CA VAL A 71 12.78 20.21 7.80
C VAL A 71 12.03 20.14 6.48
N ARG A 72 11.77 21.29 5.84
CA ARG A 72 11.09 21.35 4.54
C ARG A 72 11.92 20.70 3.44
N TYR A 73 13.23 20.93 3.43
CA TYR A 73 14.15 20.32 2.47
C TYR A 73 14.26 18.79 2.68
N LEU A 74 14.39 18.38 3.93
CA LEU A 74 14.39 16.95 4.30
C LEU A 74 13.07 16.26 3.90
N ALA A 75 11.94 16.89 4.16
CA ALA A 75 10.63 16.35 3.75
C ALA A 75 10.52 16.23 2.23
N PHE A 76 11.04 17.19 1.47
CA PHE A 76 11.09 17.12 0.01
C PHE A 76 11.96 15.94 -0.46
N LEU A 77 13.21 15.83 0.04
CA LEU A 77 14.13 14.75 -0.33
C LEU A 77 13.58 13.37 0.05
N TRP A 78 12.94 13.27 1.22
CA TRP A 78 12.26 12.07 1.67
C TRP A 78 11.19 11.61 0.69
N ASN A 79 10.27 12.50 0.34
CA ASN A 79 9.21 12.20 -0.62
C ASN A 79 9.76 11.93 -2.03
N LEU A 80 10.84 12.60 -2.45
CA LEU A 80 11.50 12.35 -3.73
C LEU A 80 12.07 10.94 -3.80
N LEU A 81 12.69 10.44 -2.72
CA LEU A 81 13.17 9.07 -2.64
C LEU A 81 12.03 8.06 -2.84
N PHE A 82 10.90 8.24 -2.14
CA PHE A 82 9.73 7.36 -2.29
C PHE A 82 9.07 7.50 -3.67
N LEU A 83 9.10 8.67 -4.29
CA LEU A 83 8.64 8.87 -5.66
C LEU A 83 9.46 8.02 -6.63
N LEU A 84 10.79 8.05 -6.51
CA LEU A 84 11.68 7.26 -7.35
C LEU A 84 11.47 5.76 -7.15
N LEU A 85 11.31 5.31 -5.91
CA LEU A 85 11.00 3.91 -5.59
C LEU A 85 9.64 3.49 -6.15
N GLY A 86 8.62 4.33 -6.01
CA GLY A 86 7.29 4.09 -6.57
C GLY A 86 7.30 3.98 -8.10
N LEU A 87 8.04 4.86 -8.78
CA LEU A 87 8.23 4.80 -10.23
C LEU A 87 8.99 3.54 -10.66
N LEU A 88 9.98 3.10 -9.89
CA LEU A 88 10.70 1.85 -10.17
C LEU A 88 9.75 0.64 -10.06
N ILE A 89 8.94 0.56 -9.00
CA ILE A 89 7.94 -0.50 -8.83
C ILE A 89 6.93 -0.48 -9.99
N LEU A 90 6.46 0.71 -10.37
CA LEU A 90 5.56 0.90 -11.51
C LEU A 90 6.19 0.40 -12.82
N ALA A 91 7.44 0.76 -13.07
CA ALA A 91 8.17 0.34 -14.26
C ALA A 91 8.32 -1.19 -14.33
N VAL A 92 8.67 -1.83 -13.22
CA VAL A 92 8.77 -3.30 -13.12
C VAL A 92 7.41 -3.95 -13.37
N GLY A 93 6.33 -3.43 -12.77
CA GLY A 93 4.97 -3.94 -12.98
C GLY A 93 4.52 -3.82 -14.43
N VAL A 94 4.72 -2.66 -15.05
CA VAL A 94 4.39 -2.43 -16.46
C VAL A 94 5.24 -3.32 -17.38
N TRP A 95 6.54 -3.41 -17.13
CA TRP A 95 7.40 -4.30 -17.89
C TRP A 95 6.97 -5.76 -17.79
N GLY A 96 6.62 -6.23 -16.60
CA GLY A 96 6.11 -7.59 -16.38
C GLY A 96 4.81 -7.86 -17.15
N LEU A 97 3.87 -6.90 -17.17
CA LEU A 97 2.65 -7.01 -17.97
C LEU A 97 2.93 -7.05 -19.48
N LEU A 98 3.86 -6.21 -19.95
CA LEU A 98 4.22 -6.18 -21.38
C LEU A 98 4.99 -7.45 -21.82
N ALA A 99 5.84 -8.00 -20.95
CA ALA A 99 6.58 -9.22 -21.21
C ALA A 99 5.66 -10.46 -21.33
N LYS A 100 4.47 -10.43 -20.73
CA LYS A 100 3.44 -11.47 -20.83
C LYS A 100 2.56 -11.38 -22.09
N ASN A 101 2.88 -10.50 -23.05
CA ASN A 101 2.07 -10.39 -24.27
C ASN A 101 1.92 -11.76 -24.93
N PRO A 102 0.69 -12.27 -25.10
CA PRO A 102 0.45 -13.58 -25.68
C PRO A 102 0.90 -13.60 -27.14
N LEU A 103 1.54 -14.70 -27.54
CA LEU A 103 1.66 -15.05 -28.93
C LEU A 103 0.28 -14.94 -29.61
N PRO A 104 0.21 -14.45 -30.86
CA PRO A 104 -1.07 -14.28 -31.57
C PRO A 104 -1.75 -15.64 -31.71
N GLY A 105 -2.81 -15.89 -30.96
CA GLY A 105 -3.61 -17.10 -30.96
C GLY A 105 -4.03 -17.68 -29.60
N GLY A 106 -3.51 -17.16 -28.48
CA GLY A 106 -3.89 -17.64 -27.16
C GLY A 106 -5.20 -16.98 -26.66
N GLU A 107 -6.19 -17.76 -26.30
CA GLU A 107 -7.44 -17.29 -25.68
C GLU A 107 -7.15 -16.60 -24.36
N ARG A 108 -7.53 -15.34 -24.27
CA ARG A 108 -7.49 -14.55 -23.03
C ARG A 108 -8.61 -15.02 -22.10
N GLY A 109 -8.30 -15.94 -21.20
CA GLY A 109 -9.25 -16.40 -20.20
C GLY A 109 -8.91 -16.05 -18.76
N VAL A 110 -7.76 -15.39 -18.48
CA VAL A 110 -7.39 -15.03 -17.11
C VAL A 110 -8.09 -13.73 -16.72
N PRO A 111 -8.96 -13.72 -15.68
CA PRO A 111 -9.55 -12.48 -15.21
C PRO A 111 -8.44 -11.53 -14.77
N LEU A 112 -8.44 -10.32 -15.33
CA LEU A 112 -7.44 -9.27 -15.14
C LEU A 112 -7.14 -8.97 -13.65
N GLY A 113 -8.01 -9.39 -12.73
CA GLY A 113 -7.87 -9.18 -11.28
C GLY A 113 -6.97 -10.17 -10.55
N SER A 114 -6.51 -11.26 -11.18
CA SER A 114 -5.65 -12.26 -10.53
C SER A 114 -4.17 -12.15 -10.92
N ASP A 115 -3.81 -11.19 -11.79
CA ASP A 115 -2.43 -11.02 -12.24
C ASP A 115 -1.61 -10.28 -11.17
N PRO A 116 -0.56 -10.91 -10.57
CA PRO A 116 0.27 -10.29 -9.57
C PRO A 116 1.01 -9.04 -10.09
N MET A 117 1.29 -8.96 -11.41
CA MET A 117 1.94 -7.79 -12.01
C MET A 117 1.03 -6.55 -11.98
N LEU A 118 -0.30 -6.74 -12.06
CA LEU A 118 -1.24 -5.64 -11.90
C LEU A 118 -1.16 -5.00 -10.50
N LEU A 119 -0.94 -5.81 -9.46
CA LEU A 119 -0.74 -5.30 -8.09
C LEU A 119 0.51 -4.42 -8.00
N PHE A 120 1.61 -4.79 -8.67
CA PHE A 120 2.81 -3.92 -8.72
C PHE A 120 2.53 -2.60 -9.43
N VAL A 121 1.77 -2.61 -10.53
CA VAL A 121 1.37 -1.38 -11.24
C VAL A 121 0.52 -0.49 -10.33
N LEU A 122 -0.50 -1.04 -9.68
CA LEU A 122 -1.38 -0.29 -8.79
C LEU A 122 -0.62 0.26 -7.57
N ALA A 123 0.22 -0.56 -6.94
CA ALA A 123 1.04 -0.15 -5.79
C ALA A 123 2.05 0.94 -6.19
N GLY A 124 2.76 0.78 -7.32
CA GLY A 124 3.70 1.76 -7.83
C GLY A 124 3.02 3.07 -8.20
N LEU A 125 1.84 3.02 -8.82
CA LEU A 125 1.04 4.20 -9.16
C LEU A 125 0.57 4.95 -7.89
N ALA A 126 0.03 4.23 -6.92
CA ALA A 126 -0.43 4.81 -5.65
C ALA A 126 0.72 5.45 -4.87
N ALA A 127 1.85 4.74 -4.72
CA ALA A 127 3.04 5.25 -4.04
C ALA A 127 3.60 6.50 -4.74
N SER A 128 3.68 6.49 -6.08
CA SER A 128 4.14 7.63 -6.86
C SER A 128 3.20 8.84 -6.72
N ALA A 129 1.90 8.65 -6.77
CA ALA A 129 0.92 9.72 -6.65
C ALA A 129 0.96 10.38 -5.26
N VAL A 130 1.02 9.59 -4.18
CA VAL A 130 1.11 10.09 -2.80
C VAL A 130 2.43 10.83 -2.58
N SER A 131 3.55 10.25 -3.02
CA SER A 131 4.88 10.87 -2.88
C SER A 131 5.01 12.15 -3.70
N LEU A 132 4.42 12.19 -4.92
CA LEU A 132 4.36 13.39 -5.74
C LEU A 132 3.58 14.51 -5.05
N ALA A 133 2.43 14.18 -4.43
CA ALA A 133 1.66 15.14 -3.64
C ALA A 133 2.48 15.68 -2.45
N GLY A 134 3.27 14.84 -1.78
CA GLY A 134 4.22 15.23 -0.74
C GLY A 134 5.32 16.19 -1.26
N CYS A 135 5.95 15.86 -2.39
CA CYS A 135 6.96 16.71 -3.04
C CYS A 135 6.40 18.07 -3.43
N LEU A 136 5.27 18.08 -4.17
CA LEU A 136 4.64 19.33 -4.63
C LEU A 136 4.09 20.14 -3.46
N GLY A 137 3.52 19.48 -2.46
CA GLY A 137 3.00 20.10 -1.25
C GLY A 137 4.07 20.84 -0.46
N THR A 138 5.25 20.24 -0.32
CA THR A 138 6.42 20.85 0.34
C THR A 138 7.05 21.94 -0.50
N PHE A 139 7.22 21.72 -1.81
CA PHE A 139 7.86 22.69 -2.72
C PHE A 139 7.02 23.95 -2.92
N ARG A 140 5.72 23.78 -3.26
CA ARG A 140 4.78 24.90 -3.52
C ARG A 140 4.12 25.47 -2.27
N ALA A 141 4.47 24.99 -1.08
CA ALA A 141 3.83 25.37 0.17
C ALA A 141 2.28 25.26 0.12
N SER A 142 1.76 24.23 -0.56
CA SER A 142 0.34 24.02 -0.72
C SER A 142 -0.23 23.19 0.45
N PRO A 143 -1.09 23.79 1.32
CA PRO A 143 -1.64 23.04 2.45
C PRO A 143 -2.62 21.96 2.03
N CYS A 144 -3.27 22.10 0.86
CA CYS A 144 -4.20 21.10 0.34
C CYS A 144 -3.47 19.80 0.00
N LEU A 145 -2.38 19.87 -0.78
CA LEU A 145 -1.57 18.71 -1.17
C LEU A 145 -0.92 18.03 0.05
N LEU A 146 -0.48 18.84 1.01
CA LEU A 146 0.15 18.32 2.22
C LEU A 146 -0.87 17.63 3.16
N ARG A 147 -2.11 18.13 3.23
CA ARG A 147 -3.21 17.46 3.94
C ARG A 147 -3.60 16.16 3.25
N PHE A 148 -3.65 16.14 1.91
CA PHE A 148 -3.90 14.92 1.16
C PHE A 148 -2.81 13.87 1.42
N PHE A 149 -1.54 14.25 1.31
CA PHE A 149 -0.41 13.38 1.63
C PHE A 149 -0.51 12.80 3.06
N LEU A 150 -0.74 13.67 4.05
CA LEU A 150 -0.88 13.26 5.44
C LEU A 150 -2.06 12.30 5.64
N GLY A 151 -3.22 12.60 5.02
CA GLY A 151 -4.39 11.72 5.06
C GLY A 151 -4.12 10.34 4.45
N ALA A 152 -3.43 10.30 3.30
CA ALA A 152 -3.06 9.05 2.64
C ALA A 152 -2.10 8.20 3.49
N VAL A 153 -1.05 8.81 4.09
CA VAL A 153 -0.09 8.11 4.97
C VAL A 153 -0.79 7.59 6.22
N LEU A 154 -1.64 8.40 6.87
CA LEU A 154 -2.39 7.95 8.05
C LEU A 154 -3.40 6.85 7.74
N ALA A 155 -4.05 6.89 6.55
CA ALA A 155 -4.96 5.85 6.11
C ALA A 155 -4.20 4.54 5.86
N PHE A 156 -3.02 4.60 5.24
CA PHE A 156 -2.19 3.43 4.97
C PHE A 156 -1.67 2.80 6.27
N GLY A 157 -1.09 3.58 7.20
CA GLY A 157 -0.66 3.09 8.51
C GLY A 157 -1.82 2.54 9.35
N GLY A 158 -3.00 3.14 9.26
CA GLY A 158 -4.22 2.59 9.88
C GLY A 158 -4.62 1.23 9.31
N LEU A 159 -4.52 1.06 7.98
CA LEU A 159 -4.77 -0.24 7.31
C LEU A 159 -3.73 -1.29 7.71
N GLU A 160 -2.45 -0.93 7.84
CA GLU A 160 -1.40 -1.84 8.32
C GLU A 160 -1.67 -2.32 9.74
N LEU A 161 -1.97 -1.41 10.66
CA LEU A 161 -2.28 -1.75 12.06
C LEU A 161 -3.54 -2.62 12.15
N LEU A 162 -4.59 -2.26 11.41
CA LEU A 162 -5.83 -3.04 11.36
C LEU A 162 -5.58 -4.41 10.75
N GLY A 163 -4.85 -4.48 9.63
CA GLY A 163 -4.47 -5.74 8.97
C GLY A 163 -3.66 -6.63 9.90
N GLY A 164 -2.64 -6.09 10.55
CA GLY A 164 -1.84 -6.81 11.54
C GLY A 164 -2.68 -7.36 12.70
N LEU A 165 -3.60 -6.55 13.24
CA LEU A 165 -4.51 -6.97 14.29
C LEU A 165 -5.46 -8.09 13.81
N LEU A 166 -6.03 -7.94 12.62
CA LEU A 166 -6.90 -8.97 12.03
C LEU A 166 -6.15 -10.28 11.78
N LEU A 167 -4.90 -10.22 11.30
CA LEU A 167 -4.06 -11.41 11.13
C LEU A 167 -3.80 -12.11 12.46
N LEU A 168 -3.55 -11.37 13.53
CA LEU A 168 -3.35 -11.93 14.88
C LEU A 168 -4.64 -12.56 15.42
N LEU A 169 -5.78 -11.89 15.28
CA LEU A 169 -7.06 -12.36 15.80
C LEU A 169 -7.62 -13.53 14.97
N ALA A 170 -7.51 -13.44 13.65
CA ALA A 170 -8.06 -14.41 12.70
C ALA A 170 -7.07 -15.50 12.29
N ARG A 171 -5.93 -15.66 12.95
CA ARG A 171 -4.84 -16.56 12.55
C ARG A 171 -5.26 -18.01 12.28
N ARG A 172 -6.32 -18.50 12.95
CA ARG A 172 -6.88 -19.84 12.70
C ARG A 172 -7.61 -19.87 11.36
N ARG A 173 -8.52 -18.93 11.16
CA ARG A 173 -9.25 -18.77 9.88
C ARG A 173 -8.32 -18.53 8.70
N LEU A 174 -7.28 -17.72 8.92
CA LEU A 174 -6.28 -17.47 7.89
C LEU A 174 -5.56 -18.74 7.45
N ARG A 175 -5.26 -19.64 8.39
CA ARG A 175 -4.63 -20.93 8.07
C ARG A 175 -5.56 -21.80 7.21
N ASP A 176 -6.86 -21.83 7.52
CA ASP A 176 -7.84 -22.60 6.76
C ASP A 176 -7.98 -22.01 5.34
N VAL A 177 -8.12 -20.68 5.22
CA VAL A 177 -8.18 -19.99 3.92
C VAL A 177 -6.89 -20.19 3.10
N LEU A 178 -5.71 -20.14 3.74
CA LEU A 178 -4.44 -20.38 3.07
C LEU A 178 -4.36 -21.83 2.54
N ARG A 179 -4.87 -22.79 3.31
CA ARG A 179 -4.95 -24.19 2.89
C ARG A 179 -5.84 -24.34 1.64
N ASP A 180 -7.03 -23.74 1.67
CA ASP A 180 -7.99 -23.80 0.56
C ASP A 180 -7.42 -23.12 -0.69
N LEU A 181 -6.73 -21.99 -0.50
CA LEU A 181 -6.06 -21.28 -1.60
C LEU A 181 -4.92 -22.10 -2.21
N LEU A 182 -4.06 -22.70 -1.37
CA LEU A 182 -2.99 -23.57 -1.87
C LEU A 182 -3.53 -24.79 -2.61
N LEU A 183 -4.64 -25.37 -2.13
CA LEU A 183 -5.31 -26.47 -2.85
C LEU A 183 -5.84 -26.01 -4.21
N LEU A 184 -6.43 -24.81 -4.28
CA LEU A 184 -6.88 -24.24 -5.56
C LEU A 184 -5.71 -24.00 -6.52
N CYS A 185 -4.56 -23.52 -6.02
CA CYS A 185 -3.35 -23.36 -6.82
C CYS A 185 -2.84 -24.69 -7.38
N LEU A 186 -2.88 -25.76 -6.58
CA LEU A 186 -2.54 -27.12 -7.02
C LEU A 186 -3.47 -27.61 -8.13
N LEU A 187 -4.78 -27.40 -8.00
CA LEU A 187 -5.77 -27.84 -8.98
C LEU A 187 -5.63 -27.10 -10.31
N ARG A 188 -5.29 -25.81 -10.27
CA ARG A 188 -5.15 -24.95 -11.46
C ARG A 188 -3.71 -24.80 -11.98
N TYR A 189 -2.79 -25.56 -11.45
CA TYR A 189 -1.36 -25.47 -11.74
C TYR A 189 -1.02 -25.44 -13.24
N GLN A 190 -1.70 -26.24 -14.06
CA GLN A 190 -1.44 -26.31 -15.50
C GLN A 190 -2.22 -25.26 -16.33
N GLU A 191 -3.22 -24.64 -15.73
CA GLU A 191 -4.09 -23.67 -16.43
C GLU A 191 -3.51 -22.26 -16.43
N ASP A 192 -2.69 -21.94 -15.41
CA ASP A 192 -2.16 -20.59 -15.20
C ASP A 192 -0.63 -20.63 -15.02
N PRO A 193 0.14 -20.09 -15.96
CA PRO A 193 1.61 -20.06 -15.89
C PRO A 193 2.15 -19.31 -14.66
N ASP A 194 1.41 -18.32 -14.14
CA ASP A 194 1.83 -17.57 -12.96
C ASP A 194 1.66 -18.39 -11.68
N LEU A 195 0.56 -19.16 -11.59
CA LEU A 195 0.37 -20.12 -10.51
C LEU A 195 1.41 -21.25 -10.58
N GLN A 196 1.72 -21.73 -11.78
CA GLN A 196 2.77 -22.71 -11.99
C GLN A 196 4.10 -22.21 -11.45
N PHE A 197 4.52 -21.02 -11.88
CA PHE A 197 5.78 -20.40 -11.41
C PHE A 197 5.79 -20.23 -9.89
N LEU A 198 4.69 -19.74 -9.30
CA LEU A 198 4.58 -19.51 -7.85
C LEU A 198 4.70 -20.84 -7.09
N VAL A 199 3.96 -21.87 -7.51
CA VAL A 199 3.98 -23.18 -6.84
C VAL A 199 5.36 -23.82 -6.97
N ASP A 200 5.96 -23.78 -8.16
CA ASP A 200 7.31 -24.31 -8.40
C ASP A 200 8.36 -23.64 -7.52
N GLU A 201 8.28 -22.30 -7.39
CA GLU A 201 9.23 -21.54 -6.57
C GLU A 201 9.07 -21.86 -5.10
N VAL A 202 7.83 -21.98 -4.59
CA VAL A 202 7.54 -22.38 -3.21
C VAL A 202 8.07 -23.80 -2.94
N GLN A 203 7.82 -24.75 -3.85
CA GLN A 203 8.25 -26.13 -3.68
C GLN A 203 9.78 -26.25 -3.66
N ARG A 204 10.48 -25.55 -4.54
CA ARG A 204 11.96 -25.51 -4.56
C ARG A 204 12.54 -24.84 -3.36
N SER A 205 12.04 -23.64 -3.00
CA SER A 205 12.58 -22.84 -1.92
C SER A 205 12.38 -23.48 -0.54
N LEU A 206 11.21 -24.14 -0.34
CA LEU A 206 10.85 -24.76 0.94
C LEU A 206 11.14 -26.27 0.97
N GLN A 207 11.64 -26.86 -0.13
CA GLN A 207 11.92 -28.29 -0.25
C GLN A 207 10.74 -29.15 0.16
N CYS A 208 9.58 -28.91 -0.46
CA CYS A 208 8.31 -29.54 -0.15
C CYS A 208 7.56 -29.92 -1.42
N CYS A 209 6.51 -30.72 -1.30
CA CYS A 209 5.70 -31.14 -2.42
C CYS A 209 4.22 -31.28 -2.03
N GLY A 210 3.34 -30.67 -2.81
CA GLY A 210 1.92 -30.64 -2.51
C GLY A 210 1.54 -29.76 -1.32
N LEU A 211 0.34 -29.90 -0.81
CA LEU A 211 -0.17 -29.13 0.33
C LEU A 211 0.18 -29.80 1.66
N GLU A 212 -0.30 -31.02 1.89
CA GLU A 212 -0.02 -31.85 3.08
C GLU A 212 1.05 -32.90 2.79
N SER A 213 1.08 -33.43 1.56
CA SER A 213 2.06 -34.38 1.07
C SER A 213 2.17 -34.36 -0.45
N TYR A 214 3.20 -35.02 -1.00
CA TYR A 214 3.35 -35.20 -2.45
C TYR A 214 2.14 -35.87 -3.11
N ARG A 215 1.35 -36.65 -2.38
CA ARG A 215 0.15 -37.34 -2.86
C ARG A 215 -1.02 -36.43 -3.22
N ASP A 216 -1.00 -35.19 -2.76
CA ASP A 216 -2.05 -34.22 -3.09
C ASP A 216 -2.13 -33.93 -4.59
N TRP A 217 -1.04 -34.19 -5.31
CA TRP A 217 -0.99 -34.08 -6.77
C TRP A 217 -1.92 -35.07 -7.51
N GLU A 218 -2.34 -36.15 -6.85
CA GLU A 218 -3.35 -37.06 -7.38
C GLU A 218 -4.72 -36.37 -7.58
N SER A 219 -4.97 -35.27 -6.88
CA SER A 219 -6.18 -34.46 -7.06
C SER A 219 -6.14 -33.57 -8.31
N ASN A 220 -4.97 -33.35 -8.90
CA ASN A 220 -4.83 -32.56 -10.11
C ASN A 220 -5.15 -33.40 -11.36
N LEU A 221 -5.91 -32.80 -12.30
CA LEU A 221 -6.40 -33.48 -13.50
C LEU A 221 -5.29 -34.09 -14.38
N TYR A 222 -4.12 -33.47 -14.41
CA TYR A 222 -3.00 -33.88 -15.31
C TYR A 222 -2.02 -34.85 -14.63
N PHE A 223 -1.92 -34.83 -13.30
CA PHE A 223 -1.01 -35.64 -12.52
C PHE A 223 -1.68 -36.87 -11.91
N ASN A 224 -3.01 -36.97 -11.96
CA ASN A 224 -3.76 -38.13 -11.53
C ASN A 224 -3.31 -39.41 -12.23
N CYS A 225 -3.26 -40.54 -11.51
CA CYS A 225 -2.84 -41.82 -12.07
C CYS A 225 -3.80 -42.36 -13.15
N SER A 226 -5.02 -41.83 -13.24
CA SER A 226 -5.97 -42.16 -14.30
C SER A 226 -5.92 -41.20 -15.48
N ALA A 227 -5.07 -40.17 -15.44
CA ALA A 227 -4.96 -39.18 -16.50
C ALA A 227 -4.28 -39.77 -17.74
N PRO A 228 -4.69 -39.36 -18.96
CA PRO A 228 -3.95 -39.69 -20.17
C PRO A 228 -2.75 -38.72 -20.30
N GLY A 229 -1.54 -39.24 -20.40
CA GLY A 229 -0.37 -38.41 -20.68
C GLY A 229 0.89 -38.81 -19.92
N ALA A 230 2.01 -38.19 -20.30
CA ALA A 230 3.34 -38.51 -19.74
C ALA A 230 3.49 -38.08 -18.28
N GLN A 231 2.73 -37.08 -17.82
CA GLN A 231 2.74 -36.58 -16.43
C GLN A 231 1.82 -37.38 -15.51
N ALA A 232 1.03 -38.33 -16.05
CA ALA A 232 0.11 -39.12 -15.24
C ALA A 232 0.86 -39.88 -14.15
N CYS A 233 0.22 -39.99 -12.95
CA CYS A 233 0.81 -40.63 -11.78
C CYS A 233 2.12 -39.99 -11.31
N GLY A 234 2.36 -38.70 -11.64
CA GLY A 234 3.58 -37.97 -11.35
C GLY A 234 3.36 -36.77 -10.43
N VAL A 235 4.44 -36.01 -10.23
CA VAL A 235 4.46 -34.72 -9.56
C VAL A 235 5.31 -33.74 -10.37
N PRO A 236 5.18 -32.42 -10.20
CA PRO A 236 6.06 -31.44 -10.85
C PRO A 236 7.53 -31.66 -10.53
N ALA A 237 8.40 -31.28 -11.47
CA ALA A 237 9.85 -31.35 -11.29
C ALA A 237 10.38 -30.50 -10.12
N SER A 238 9.63 -29.46 -9.72
CA SER A 238 9.93 -28.64 -8.53
C SER A 238 9.85 -29.39 -7.21
N CYS A 239 9.19 -30.55 -7.18
CA CYS A 239 9.14 -31.46 -6.04
C CYS A 239 10.40 -32.33 -5.90
N CYS A 240 11.27 -32.40 -6.90
CA CYS A 240 12.42 -33.31 -6.89
C CYS A 240 13.49 -32.87 -5.90
N GLN A 241 14.12 -33.84 -5.25
CA GLN A 241 15.25 -33.59 -4.35
C GLN A 241 16.49 -33.14 -5.10
N ASP A 242 16.71 -33.70 -6.30
CA ASP A 242 17.81 -33.33 -7.17
C ASP A 242 17.23 -32.89 -8.54
N PRO A 243 16.90 -31.61 -8.69
CA PRO A 243 16.27 -31.09 -9.91
C PRO A 243 17.25 -30.97 -11.08
N LEU A 244 18.55 -31.17 -10.87
CA LEU A 244 19.59 -31.01 -11.88
C LEU A 244 20.27 -32.35 -12.15
N GLU A 245 20.14 -32.87 -13.36
CA GLU A 245 20.91 -34.02 -13.79
C GLU A 245 22.38 -33.63 -13.99
N ASN A 246 23.30 -34.33 -13.28
CA ASN A 246 24.72 -34.01 -13.25
C ASN A 246 25.08 -32.56 -12.92
N GLY A 247 24.21 -31.84 -12.18
CA GLY A 247 24.45 -30.48 -11.71
C GLY A 247 24.32 -29.37 -12.77
N SER A 248 23.93 -29.70 -14.00
CA SER A 248 23.87 -28.69 -15.08
C SER A 248 22.59 -28.67 -15.91
N VAL A 249 21.87 -29.80 -16.02
CA VAL A 249 20.69 -29.89 -16.86
C VAL A 249 19.44 -30.12 -15.98
N PRO A 250 18.36 -29.32 -16.14
CA PRO A 250 17.13 -29.56 -15.44
C PRO A 250 16.51 -30.91 -15.79
N ASN A 251 16.32 -31.79 -14.83
CA ASN A 251 15.64 -33.07 -15.01
C ASN A 251 14.13 -32.90 -14.86
N ALA A 252 13.43 -32.63 -15.95
CA ALA A 252 11.98 -32.47 -15.96
C ALA A 252 11.20 -33.78 -15.72
N GLN A 253 11.87 -34.93 -15.76
CA GLN A 253 11.26 -36.26 -15.69
C GLN A 253 11.38 -36.91 -14.30
N CYS A 254 12.10 -36.30 -13.37
CA CYS A 254 12.35 -36.86 -12.04
C CYS A 254 11.05 -37.18 -11.27
N GLY A 255 9.96 -36.42 -11.47
CA GLY A 255 8.67 -36.61 -10.83
C GLY A 255 7.74 -37.64 -11.48
N PHE A 256 8.12 -38.23 -12.62
CA PHE A 256 7.23 -39.13 -13.36
C PHE A 256 7.00 -40.45 -12.63
N GLY A 257 5.73 -40.88 -12.55
CA GLY A 257 5.34 -42.14 -11.95
C GLY A 257 5.50 -42.23 -10.42
N VAL A 258 5.90 -41.16 -9.75
CA VAL A 258 6.23 -41.13 -8.31
C VAL A 258 5.02 -41.47 -7.43
N LEU A 259 3.79 -41.07 -7.82
CA LEU A 259 2.58 -41.36 -7.03
C LEU A 259 2.26 -42.87 -6.97
N GLY A 260 2.76 -43.64 -7.93
CA GLY A 260 2.65 -45.12 -7.95
C GLY A 260 3.69 -45.84 -7.07
N LEU A 261 4.70 -45.12 -6.57
CA LEU A 261 5.76 -45.72 -5.76
C LEU A 261 5.36 -45.81 -4.28
N ALA A 262 5.96 -46.78 -3.58
CA ALA A 262 5.94 -46.78 -2.11
C ALA A 262 6.65 -45.56 -1.54
N ALA A 263 6.20 -45.04 -0.39
CA ALA A 263 6.71 -43.81 0.19
C ALA A 263 8.24 -43.80 0.37
N ALA A 264 8.85 -44.94 0.72
CA ALA A 264 10.29 -45.05 0.87
C ALA A 264 11.04 -44.85 -0.48
N ALA A 265 10.51 -45.39 -1.57
CA ALA A 265 11.07 -45.22 -2.92
C ALA A 265 10.82 -43.80 -3.47
N ALA A 266 9.62 -43.28 -3.25
CA ALA A 266 9.28 -41.90 -3.61
C ALA A 266 10.19 -40.87 -2.88
N GLY A 267 10.48 -41.12 -1.59
CA GLY A 267 11.35 -40.26 -0.79
C GLY A 267 12.82 -40.23 -1.19
N ALA A 268 13.25 -41.14 -2.04
CA ALA A 268 14.59 -41.08 -2.66
C ALA A 268 14.67 -40.11 -3.85
N VAL A 269 13.52 -39.70 -4.39
CA VAL A 269 13.42 -38.89 -5.62
C VAL A 269 12.80 -37.54 -5.37
N VAL A 270 11.75 -37.48 -4.54
CA VAL A 270 10.98 -36.24 -4.30
C VAL A 270 10.84 -35.94 -2.80
N HIS A 271 10.55 -34.67 -2.50
CA HIS A 271 10.20 -34.26 -1.15
C HIS A 271 8.81 -34.81 -0.78
N LEU A 272 8.74 -35.57 0.33
CA LEU A 272 7.47 -36.18 0.75
C LEU A 272 6.57 -35.23 1.55
N GLY A 273 7.19 -34.23 2.21
CA GLY A 273 6.50 -33.31 3.09
C GLY A 273 5.74 -32.24 2.34
N GLY A 274 4.55 -31.88 2.84
CA GLY A 274 3.70 -30.85 2.25
C GLY A 274 4.17 -29.41 2.52
N CYS A 275 3.91 -28.53 1.56
CA CYS A 275 4.30 -27.13 1.60
C CYS A 275 3.54 -26.31 2.65
N GLY A 276 2.35 -26.72 3.06
CA GLY A 276 1.61 -26.06 4.15
C GLY A 276 2.35 -26.09 5.48
N ALA A 277 2.92 -27.24 5.85
CA ALA A 277 3.73 -27.39 7.06
C ALA A 277 5.08 -26.65 6.94
N ALA A 278 5.75 -26.78 5.78
CA ALA A 278 7.02 -26.12 5.48
C ALA A 278 6.90 -24.59 5.52
N LEU A 279 5.87 -24.03 4.88
CA LEU A 279 5.58 -22.58 4.91
C LEU A 279 5.27 -22.11 6.32
N GLY A 280 4.47 -22.85 7.09
CA GLY A 280 4.19 -22.53 8.48
C GLY A 280 5.44 -22.55 9.37
N SER A 281 6.39 -23.44 9.13
CA SER A 281 7.66 -23.49 9.82
C SER A 281 8.57 -22.32 9.44
N TRP A 282 8.67 -22.02 8.15
CA TRP A 282 9.42 -20.89 7.63
C TRP A 282 8.90 -19.55 8.19
N LEU A 283 7.57 -19.31 8.14
CA LEU A 283 6.94 -18.11 8.71
C LEU A 283 7.23 -17.95 10.21
N ARG A 284 7.21 -19.03 10.97
CA ARG A 284 7.60 -18.98 12.40
C ARG A 284 9.06 -18.62 12.58
N GLY A 285 9.95 -19.19 11.74
CA GLY A 285 11.37 -18.86 11.76
C GLY A 285 11.65 -17.39 11.41
N GLN A 286 10.88 -16.84 10.47
CA GLN A 286 11.00 -15.45 9.99
C GLN A 286 10.13 -14.44 10.77
N ALA A 287 9.39 -14.87 11.79
CA ALA A 287 8.45 -14.00 12.50
C ALA A 287 9.11 -12.74 13.09
N GLY A 288 10.35 -12.87 13.59
CA GLY A 288 11.13 -11.74 14.10
C GLY A 288 11.50 -10.74 13.00
N ALA A 289 11.97 -11.22 11.85
CA ALA A 289 12.33 -10.36 10.72
C ALA A 289 11.08 -9.66 10.13
N ILE A 290 9.96 -10.38 10.01
CA ILE A 290 8.67 -9.83 9.54
C ILE A 290 8.19 -8.74 10.51
N ALA A 291 8.22 -9.01 11.82
CA ALA A 291 7.83 -8.02 12.83
C ALA A 291 8.75 -6.79 12.82
N ALA A 292 10.05 -6.97 12.68
CA ALA A 292 11.01 -5.87 12.58
C ALA A 292 10.77 -5.03 11.33
N GLY A 293 10.51 -5.66 10.18
CA GLY A 293 10.17 -4.98 8.92
C GLY A 293 8.88 -4.15 9.04
N ALA A 294 7.81 -4.74 9.59
CA ALA A 294 6.56 -4.04 9.83
C ALA A 294 6.72 -2.84 10.78
N THR A 295 7.49 -3.03 11.88
CA THR A 295 7.80 -1.93 12.81
C THR A 295 8.59 -0.82 12.13
N ALA A 296 9.60 -1.17 11.32
CA ALA A 296 10.39 -0.19 10.57
C ALA A 296 9.52 0.62 9.60
N LEU A 297 8.56 -0.03 8.93
CA LEU A 297 7.64 0.63 8.00
C LEU A 297 6.74 1.65 8.74
N VAL A 298 6.15 1.27 9.87
CA VAL A 298 5.36 2.20 10.71
C VAL A 298 6.20 3.38 11.19
N LEU A 299 7.49 3.16 11.56
CA LEU A 299 8.38 4.26 11.95
C LEU A 299 8.69 5.20 10.80
N VAL A 300 8.91 4.67 9.59
CA VAL A 300 9.12 5.45 8.37
C VAL A 300 7.90 6.33 8.06
N GLU A 301 6.70 5.77 8.16
CA GLU A 301 5.44 6.52 7.99
C GLU A 301 5.25 7.60 9.06
N ALA A 302 5.52 7.27 10.31
CA ALA A 302 5.43 8.22 11.42
C ALA A 302 6.38 9.42 11.21
N VAL A 303 7.62 9.17 10.78
CA VAL A 303 8.60 10.22 10.48
C VAL A 303 8.09 11.09 9.32
N GLY A 304 7.60 10.50 8.23
CA GLY A 304 7.01 11.22 7.10
C GLY A 304 5.81 12.08 7.51
N ALA A 305 4.90 11.53 8.31
CA ALA A 305 3.74 12.25 8.84
C ALA A 305 4.14 13.42 9.77
N LEU A 306 5.11 13.23 10.65
CA LEU A 306 5.61 14.28 11.54
C LEU A 306 6.27 15.42 10.77
N MET A 307 7.07 15.11 9.75
CA MET A 307 7.66 16.14 8.87
C MET A 307 6.58 16.92 8.13
N ALA A 308 5.58 16.24 7.57
CA ALA A 308 4.45 16.86 6.88
C ALA A 308 3.63 17.77 7.82
N LEU A 309 3.35 17.31 9.03
CA LEU A 309 2.66 18.12 10.06
C LEU A 309 3.44 19.38 10.44
N ARG A 310 4.77 19.27 10.59
CA ARG A 310 5.62 20.44 10.87
C ARG A 310 5.54 21.45 9.74
N VAL A 311 5.77 21.00 8.50
CA VAL A 311 5.71 21.88 7.33
C VAL A 311 4.32 22.50 7.17
N LEU A 312 3.25 21.74 7.42
CA LEU A 312 1.87 22.24 7.34
C LEU A 312 1.60 23.33 8.39
N ARG A 313 2.08 23.15 9.62
CA ARG A 313 1.95 24.16 10.68
C ARG A 313 2.68 25.46 10.33
N ASP A 314 3.90 25.34 9.80
CA ASP A 314 4.70 26.49 9.40
C ASP A 314 4.03 27.28 8.25
N ILE A 315 3.47 26.58 7.25
CA ILE A 315 2.74 27.21 6.14
C ILE A 315 1.46 27.90 6.63
N THR A 316 0.70 27.25 7.52
CA THR A 316 -0.55 27.81 8.03
C THR A 316 -0.29 29.01 8.94
N ALA A 317 0.77 28.99 9.74
CA ALA A 317 1.16 30.12 10.58
C ALA A 317 1.51 31.36 9.75
N VAL A 318 2.25 31.21 8.63
CA VAL A 318 2.59 32.34 7.74
C VAL A 318 1.34 32.91 7.07
N ARG A 319 0.42 32.07 6.58
CA ARG A 319 -0.81 32.54 5.90
C ARG A 319 -1.81 33.28 6.78
N VAL A 320 -1.77 33.09 8.10
CA VAL A 320 -2.65 33.83 9.02
C VAL A 320 -2.20 35.30 9.14
N TRP A 321 -0.96 35.63 8.74
CA TRP A 321 -0.37 36.96 8.82
C TRP A 321 -0.37 37.70 7.46
N GLU A 322 -0.69 37.04 6.36
CA GLU A 322 -0.96 37.62 5.03
C GLU A 322 -2.43 38.04 4.91
#